data_e96bc5a72fb394f341651582ae4847d3
#
_entry.id   e96bc5a72fb394f341651582ae4847d3
#
_cell.length_a   1.000
_cell.length_b   1.000
_cell.length_c   1.000
_cell.angle_alpha   90.00
_cell.angle_beta   90.00
_cell.angle_gamma   90.00
#
_symmetry.space_group_name_H-M   'P 1'
#
loop_
_entity.id
_entity.type
_entity.pdbx_description
1 polymer ?
#
loop_
_entity_poly.entity_id
_entity_poly.type
_entity_poly.pdbx_seq_one_letter_code
_entity_poly.pdbx_strand_id
1 'polypeptide(L)'
;MIQEKIIFGIDRKEISHFTSIELHQTINNHHHFKISVPHSVVESPRANTLQNAQNWLGKVVHIQLEKHNDFLGIITNIQYTQEMGHVGNQIVLTGYSKTILLESGQKLHSWEDTTLQDMIREVIKQGADEQLQNDIQPEFTHKIDYQTQYAETDFQYIQRLAKTFNEWLFYDGEKLFFGKPKKEGKRIKLTYNKDLYNLNISVQATANQFSGFTYNEDYNKLYKAQTQDKVEGLPMLGNQAFDASEKLYPTPSFEYGRIA
;
A
#
# COMPACT_ATOMS: atom_id res chain seq x y z
N MET A 1 -16.94 -21.24 -14.53
CA MET A 1 -15.88 -20.24 -14.59
C MET A 1 -16.57 -18.89 -14.77
N ILE A 2 -16.50 -18.00 -13.80
CA ILE A 2 -17.03 -16.64 -13.93
C ILE A 2 -15.96 -15.90 -14.74
N GLN A 3 -16.25 -15.62 -16.00
CA GLN A 3 -15.36 -14.85 -16.86
C GLN A 3 -15.65 -13.37 -16.56
N GLU A 4 -14.86 -12.76 -15.67
CA GLU A 4 -14.93 -11.32 -15.47
C GLU A 4 -14.31 -10.62 -16.68
N LYS A 5 -14.97 -9.60 -17.16
CA LYS A 5 -14.45 -8.78 -18.26
C LYS A 5 -13.36 -7.85 -17.69
N ILE A 6 -12.14 -8.03 -18.19
CA ILE A 6 -11.00 -7.16 -17.85
C ILE A 6 -10.73 -6.27 -19.05
N ILE A 7 -10.68 -4.96 -18.84
CA ILE A 7 -10.26 -3.97 -19.84
C ILE A 7 -8.92 -3.42 -19.39
N PHE A 8 -7.97 -3.39 -20.28
CA PHE A 8 -6.63 -2.92 -20.03
C PHE A 8 -6.24 -1.85 -21.05
N GLY A 9 -5.61 -0.78 -20.59
CA GLY A 9 -5.15 0.30 -21.44
C GLY A 9 -3.84 0.93 -20.96
N ILE A 10 -3.11 1.54 -21.87
CA ILE A 10 -1.87 2.29 -21.62
C ILE A 10 -2.02 3.68 -22.23
N ASP A 11 -1.75 4.71 -21.43
CA ASP A 11 -1.83 6.12 -21.85
C ASP A 11 -3.17 6.45 -22.55
N ARG A 12 -4.29 5.99 -21.97
CA ARG A 12 -5.68 6.13 -22.47
C ARG A 12 -5.98 5.36 -23.76
N LYS A 13 -5.09 4.50 -24.24
CA LYS A 13 -5.34 3.62 -25.38
C LYS A 13 -5.61 2.22 -24.89
N GLU A 14 -6.78 1.67 -25.27
CA GLU A 14 -7.12 0.29 -24.93
C GLU A 14 -6.20 -0.68 -25.69
N ILE A 15 -5.78 -1.72 -24.98
CA ILE A 15 -5.00 -2.84 -25.51
C ILE A 15 -5.91 -4.06 -25.55
N SER A 16 -6.27 -4.46 -26.74
CA SER A 16 -7.30 -5.50 -26.97
C SER A 16 -6.83 -6.92 -26.62
N HIS A 17 -5.53 -7.18 -26.58
CA HIS A 17 -4.99 -8.51 -26.37
C HIS A 17 -3.89 -8.51 -25.31
N PHE A 18 -4.05 -9.34 -24.29
CA PHE A 18 -3.05 -9.65 -23.29
C PHE A 18 -3.07 -11.15 -22.96
N THR A 19 -1.94 -11.67 -22.50
CA THR A 19 -1.82 -13.09 -22.13
C THR A 19 -2.15 -13.29 -20.65
N SER A 20 -1.63 -12.40 -19.78
CA SER A 20 -1.88 -12.44 -18.35
C SER A 20 -1.79 -11.07 -17.73
N ILE A 21 -2.55 -10.87 -16.65
CA ILE A 21 -2.46 -9.72 -15.75
C ILE A 21 -2.37 -10.26 -14.33
N GLU A 22 -1.32 -9.88 -13.64
CA GLU A 22 -1.11 -10.16 -12.23
C GLU A 22 -1.11 -8.82 -11.49
N LEU A 23 -1.94 -8.68 -10.45
CA LEU A 23 -2.03 -7.49 -9.61
C LEU A 23 -1.90 -7.90 -8.14
N HIS A 24 -0.87 -7.40 -7.48
CA HIS A 24 -0.61 -7.59 -6.05
C HIS A 24 -0.90 -6.31 -5.30
N GLN A 25 -1.93 -6.34 -4.47
CA GLN A 25 -2.35 -5.20 -3.67
C GLN A 25 -2.09 -5.47 -2.19
N THR A 26 -1.39 -4.56 -1.54
CA THR A 26 -0.99 -4.68 -0.14
C THR A 26 -1.26 -3.38 0.62
N ILE A 27 -1.62 -3.50 1.88
CA ILE A 27 -1.70 -2.37 2.81
C ILE A 27 -0.29 -1.87 3.13
N ASN A 28 -0.14 -0.58 3.31
CA ASN A 28 1.10 0.08 3.78
C ASN A 28 2.30 -0.15 2.84
N ASN A 29 2.05 -0.37 1.54
CA ASN A 29 3.07 -0.54 0.53
C ASN A 29 2.55 -0.17 -0.86
N HIS A 30 3.44 -0.05 -1.85
CA HIS A 30 3.04 0.06 -3.24
C HIS A 30 2.37 -1.21 -3.72
N HIS A 31 1.32 -1.05 -4.53
CA HIS A 31 0.81 -2.17 -5.30
C HIS A 31 1.74 -2.44 -6.48
N HIS A 32 1.88 -3.70 -6.84
CA HIS A 32 2.71 -4.13 -7.96
C HIS A 32 1.86 -4.84 -9.00
N PHE A 33 2.12 -4.59 -10.28
CA PHE A 33 1.48 -5.29 -11.37
C PHE A 33 2.51 -5.89 -12.35
N LYS A 34 2.09 -6.97 -13.00
CA LYS A 34 2.80 -7.60 -14.11
C LYS A 34 1.80 -7.95 -15.21
N ILE A 35 2.05 -7.48 -16.42
CA ILE A 35 1.19 -7.69 -17.57
C ILE A 35 2.01 -8.27 -18.71
N SER A 36 1.55 -9.38 -19.27
CA SER A 36 2.16 -9.99 -20.45
C SER A 36 1.27 -9.75 -21.65
N VAL A 37 1.83 -9.16 -22.70
CA VAL A 37 1.13 -8.95 -23.98
C VAL A 37 1.90 -9.64 -25.11
N PRO A 38 1.20 -10.22 -26.10
CA PRO A 38 1.85 -10.78 -27.27
C PRO A 38 2.66 -9.68 -28.00
N HIS A 39 3.82 -10.04 -28.52
CA HIS A 39 4.67 -9.09 -29.27
C HIS A 39 3.95 -8.44 -30.45
N SER A 40 3.02 -9.16 -31.08
CA SER A 40 2.21 -8.67 -32.20
C SER A 40 1.37 -7.42 -31.88
N VAL A 41 1.09 -7.17 -30.59
CA VAL A 41 0.36 -5.96 -30.16
C VAL A 41 1.20 -4.68 -30.38
N VAL A 42 2.51 -4.83 -30.40
CA VAL A 42 3.48 -3.71 -30.51
C VAL A 42 4.20 -3.71 -31.85
N GLU A 43 4.02 -4.74 -32.63
CA GLU A 43 4.73 -4.95 -33.90
C GLU A 43 4.36 -3.87 -34.92
N SER A 44 5.38 -3.32 -35.54
CA SER A 44 5.24 -2.37 -36.65
C SER A 44 6.24 -2.73 -37.75
N PRO A 45 5.84 -2.65 -39.03
CA PRO A 45 6.74 -2.98 -40.15
C PRO A 45 8.03 -2.17 -40.23
N ARG A 46 8.13 -1.07 -39.47
CA ARG A 46 9.24 -0.10 -39.57
C ARG A 46 10.08 0.05 -38.31
N ALA A 47 9.75 -0.65 -37.22
CA ALA A 47 10.49 -0.51 -35.98
C ALA A 47 10.59 -1.83 -35.19
N ASN A 48 11.65 -1.98 -34.43
CA ASN A 48 11.84 -3.12 -33.54
C ASN A 48 10.75 -3.13 -32.45
N THR A 49 10.17 -4.28 -32.16
CA THR A 49 9.10 -4.48 -31.16
C THR A 49 9.42 -3.86 -29.80
N LEU A 50 10.66 -4.09 -29.30
CA LEU A 50 11.09 -3.51 -28.02
C LEU A 50 11.18 -1.97 -28.10
N GLN A 51 11.62 -1.43 -29.21
CA GLN A 51 11.71 0.02 -29.41
C GLN A 51 10.32 0.70 -29.41
N ASN A 52 9.32 0.05 -30.01
CA ASN A 52 7.94 0.53 -29.92
C ASN A 52 7.39 0.44 -28.49
N ALA A 53 7.69 -0.65 -27.78
CA ALA A 53 7.27 -0.82 -26.39
C ALA A 53 7.93 0.18 -25.43
N GLN A 54 9.15 0.64 -25.72
CA GLN A 54 9.85 1.65 -24.90
C GLN A 54 9.06 2.93 -24.71
N ASN A 55 8.19 3.29 -25.66
CA ASN A 55 7.30 4.45 -25.52
C ASN A 55 6.26 4.28 -24.40
N TRP A 56 6.09 3.09 -23.84
CA TRP A 56 5.20 2.81 -22.72
C TRP A 56 5.88 2.98 -21.35
N LEU A 57 7.21 3.07 -21.32
CA LEU A 57 7.93 3.29 -20.07
C LEU A 57 7.53 4.64 -19.45
N GLY A 58 7.20 4.65 -18.18
CA GLY A 58 6.70 5.82 -17.46
C GLY A 58 5.22 6.17 -17.74
N LYS A 59 4.54 5.41 -18.62
CA LYS A 59 3.11 5.66 -18.92
C LYS A 59 2.21 5.03 -17.90
N VAL A 60 1.01 5.62 -17.79
CA VAL A 60 -0.04 5.14 -16.89
C VAL A 60 -0.72 3.93 -17.50
N VAL A 61 -0.80 2.87 -16.71
CA VAL A 61 -1.63 1.70 -16.95
C VAL A 61 -2.97 1.89 -16.28
N HIS A 62 -4.05 1.57 -16.97
CA HIS A 62 -5.38 1.48 -16.45
C HIS A 62 -5.88 0.04 -16.61
N ILE A 63 -6.23 -0.61 -15.50
CA ILE A 63 -6.84 -1.93 -15.47
C ILE A 63 -8.23 -1.77 -14.87
N GLN A 64 -9.25 -2.08 -15.65
CA GLN A 64 -10.64 -2.03 -15.24
C GLN A 64 -11.15 -3.44 -14.99
N LEU A 65 -11.64 -3.68 -13.80
CA LEU A 65 -12.21 -4.95 -13.36
C LEU A 65 -13.72 -4.76 -13.18
N GLU A 66 -14.52 -5.57 -13.86
CA GLU A 66 -15.99 -5.38 -13.97
C GLU A 66 -16.71 -5.16 -12.63
N LYS A 67 -16.20 -5.75 -11.55
CA LYS A 67 -16.85 -5.72 -10.21
C LYS A 67 -16.01 -5.09 -9.12
N HIS A 68 -14.84 -4.58 -9.46
CA HIS A 68 -13.89 -4.01 -8.52
C HIS A 68 -13.54 -2.59 -8.92
N ASN A 69 -12.82 -1.90 -8.04
CA ASN A 69 -12.30 -0.58 -8.37
C ASN A 69 -11.30 -0.69 -9.51
N ASP A 70 -11.24 0.33 -10.33
CA ASP A 70 -10.22 0.48 -11.36
C ASP A 70 -8.83 0.55 -10.69
N PHE A 71 -7.81 0.15 -11.45
CA PHE A 71 -6.44 0.26 -10.99
C PHE A 71 -5.63 1.13 -11.93
N LEU A 72 -4.97 2.14 -11.37
CA LEU A 72 -4.02 3.01 -12.04
C LEU A 72 -2.61 2.75 -11.54
N GLY A 73 -1.71 2.42 -12.46
CA GLY A 73 -0.30 2.19 -12.17
C GLY A 73 0.62 2.88 -13.17
N ILE A 74 1.91 2.82 -12.93
CA ILE A 74 2.97 3.35 -13.81
C ILE A 74 3.90 2.22 -14.22
N ILE A 75 4.15 2.09 -15.51
CA ILE A 75 5.10 1.12 -16.06
C ILE A 75 6.52 1.59 -15.71
N THR A 76 7.23 0.80 -14.92
CA THR A 76 8.61 1.10 -14.53
C THR A 76 9.64 0.20 -15.21
N ASN A 77 9.20 -0.91 -15.81
CA ASN A 77 10.07 -1.81 -16.54
C ASN A 77 9.35 -2.50 -17.69
N ILE A 78 10.06 -2.69 -18.78
CA ILE A 78 9.59 -3.40 -19.99
C ILE A 78 10.61 -4.44 -20.37
N GLN A 79 10.19 -5.68 -20.46
CA GLN A 79 11.03 -6.81 -20.82
C GLN A 79 10.49 -7.52 -22.06
N TYR A 80 11.34 -7.82 -23.02
CA TYR A 80 11.02 -8.72 -24.11
C TYR A 80 11.44 -10.14 -23.71
N THR A 81 10.50 -11.08 -23.78
CA THR A 81 10.75 -12.49 -23.50
C THR A 81 10.46 -13.32 -24.74
N GLN A 82 11.42 -14.15 -25.09
CA GLN A 82 11.30 -15.09 -26.20
C GLN A 82 11.31 -16.51 -25.65
N GLU A 83 10.19 -17.21 -25.83
CA GLU A 83 10.05 -18.59 -25.40
C GLU A 83 9.70 -19.48 -26.59
N MET A 84 10.31 -20.68 -26.63
CA MET A 84 9.93 -21.69 -27.60
C MET A 84 8.68 -22.42 -27.12
N GLY A 85 7.66 -22.55 -27.99
CA GLY A 85 6.42 -23.23 -27.66
C GLY A 85 5.16 -22.42 -27.92
N HIS A 86 4.06 -22.79 -27.23
CA HIS A 86 2.74 -22.22 -27.49
C HIS A 86 2.55 -20.76 -27.03
N VAL A 87 3.38 -20.29 -26.11
CA VAL A 87 3.25 -18.93 -25.56
C VAL A 87 3.86 -17.87 -26.48
N GLY A 88 4.92 -18.25 -27.23
CA GLY A 88 5.60 -17.36 -28.19
C GLY A 88 6.31 -16.18 -27.55
N ASN A 89 6.63 -15.19 -28.37
CA ASN A 89 7.32 -13.98 -27.92
C ASN A 89 6.37 -13.02 -27.21
N GLN A 90 6.80 -12.49 -26.08
CA GLN A 90 5.99 -11.60 -25.27
C GLN A 90 6.71 -10.33 -24.85
N ILE A 91 5.96 -9.26 -24.66
CA ILE A 91 6.37 -8.07 -23.92
C ILE A 91 5.79 -8.20 -22.51
N VAL A 92 6.66 -8.16 -21.52
CA VAL A 92 6.28 -8.17 -20.10
C VAL A 92 6.47 -6.76 -19.56
N LEU A 93 5.35 -6.19 -19.10
CA LEU A 93 5.29 -4.87 -18.48
C LEU A 93 5.18 -5.07 -16.97
N THR A 94 6.07 -4.46 -16.22
CA THR A 94 5.96 -4.43 -14.77
C THR A 94 5.99 -3.00 -14.26
N GLY A 95 5.33 -2.79 -13.13
CA GLY A 95 5.29 -1.48 -12.52
C GLY A 95 4.53 -1.49 -11.21
N TYR A 96 4.27 -0.30 -10.72
CA TYR A 96 3.67 -0.06 -9.42
C TYR A 96 2.45 0.83 -9.53
N SER A 97 1.65 0.88 -8.46
CA SER A 97 0.62 1.91 -8.27
C SER A 97 1.20 3.31 -8.45
N LYS A 98 0.36 4.29 -8.70
CA LYS A 98 0.80 5.70 -8.86
C LYS A 98 1.53 6.26 -7.63
N THR A 99 1.44 5.58 -6.50
CA THR A 99 2.20 5.93 -5.29
C THR A 99 3.72 5.86 -5.48
N ILE A 100 4.20 5.18 -6.51
CA ILE A 100 5.63 5.14 -6.89
C ILE A 100 6.22 6.53 -7.20
N LEU A 101 5.38 7.50 -7.55
CA LEU A 101 5.80 8.88 -7.75
C LEU A 101 6.43 9.51 -6.50
N LEU A 102 6.10 8.98 -5.33
CA LEU A 102 6.63 9.43 -4.04
C LEU A 102 8.02 8.84 -3.71
N GLU A 103 8.60 8.03 -4.61
CA GLU A 103 9.95 7.44 -4.47
C GLU A 103 11.04 8.20 -5.25
N SER A 104 10.83 9.49 -5.50
CA SER A 104 11.74 10.28 -6.36
C SER A 104 13.10 10.62 -5.75
N GLY A 105 13.35 10.26 -4.52
CA GLY A 105 14.63 10.46 -3.83
C GLY A 105 14.47 10.78 -2.35
N GLN A 106 15.58 10.63 -1.62
CA GLN A 106 15.62 10.95 -0.19
C GLN A 106 15.64 12.45 0.03
N LYS A 107 14.90 12.91 1.01
CA LYS A 107 14.77 14.34 1.37
C LYS A 107 15.22 14.61 2.80
N LEU A 108 15.53 15.87 3.04
CA LEU A 108 15.75 16.46 4.37
C LEU A 108 14.78 17.63 4.50
N HIS A 109 13.81 17.50 5.38
CA HIS A 109 12.80 18.53 5.62
C HIS A 109 12.34 18.50 7.08
N SER A 110 11.92 19.60 7.63
CA SER A 110 11.36 19.69 8.98
C SER A 110 10.07 20.52 8.98
N TRP A 111 9.17 20.14 9.86
CA TRP A 111 7.91 20.83 10.12
C TRP A 111 7.85 21.22 11.59
N GLU A 112 7.29 22.39 11.86
CA GLU A 112 7.04 22.92 13.20
C GLU A 112 5.56 23.33 13.32
N ASP A 113 4.96 23.08 14.46
CA ASP A 113 3.59 23.47 14.82
C ASP A 113 2.54 23.14 13.75
N THR A 114 2.64 21.96 13.14
CA THR A 114 1.86 21.53 11.98
C THR A 114 1.00 20.30 12.28
N THR A 115 -0.17 20.16 11.64
CA THR A 115 -0.98 18.95 11.77
C THR A 115 -0.43 17.81 10.90
N LEU A 116 -0.67 16.57 11.32
CA LEU A 116 -0.31 15.39 10.54
C LEU A 116 -0.96 15.42 9.13
N GLN A 117 -2.20 15.89 9.03
CA GLN A 117 -2.92 16.01 7.77
C GLN A 117 -2.23 16.99 6.80
N ASP A 118 -1.87 18.17 7.28
CA ASP A 118 -1.27 19.21 6.43
C ASP A 118 0.13 18.80 5.97
N MET A 119 0.90 18.21 6.86
CA MET A 119 2.23 17.67 6.58
C MET A 119 2.19 16.64 5.45
N ILE A 120 1.31 15.66 5.54
CA ILE A 120 1.19 14.60 4.52
C ILE A 120 0.69 15.15 3.19
N ARG A 121 -0.27 16.09 3.20
CA ARG A 121 -0.73 16.78 1.98
C ARG A 121 0.39 17.54 1.30
N GLU A 122 1.20 18.24 2.07
CA GLU A 122 2.35 18.96 1.54
C GLU A 122 3.37 18.01 0.89
N VAL A 123 3.72 16.91 1.57
CA VAL A 123 4.63 15.88 1.04
C VAL A 123 4.12 15.30 -0.28
N ILE A 124 2.84 14.92 -0.35
CA ILE A 124 2.24 14.39 -1.58
C ILE A 124 2.24 15.44 -2.69
N LYS A 125 1.91 16.69 -2.37
CA LYS A 125 1.91 17.79 -3.35
C LYS A 125 3.30 18.03 -3.91
N GLN A 126 4.34 18.00 -3.09
CA GLN A 126 5.72 18.18 -3.54
C GLN A 126 6.26 16.99 -4.34
N GLY A 127 5.85 15.76 -4.02
CA GLY A 127 6.37 14.54 -4.63
C GLY A 127 5.61 14.11 -5.90
N ALA A 128 4.31 14.26 -5.92
CA ALA A 128 3.45 13.72 -6.98
C ALA A 128 2.45 14.74 -7.57
N ASP A 129 2.25 15.88 -6.89
CA ASP A 129 1.33 16.94 -7.28
C ASP A 129 -0.08 16.39 -7.64
N GLU A 130 -0.71 16.89 -8.68
CA GLU A 130 -2.03 16.45 -9.15
C GLU A 130 -2.04 15.04 -9.78
N GLN A 131 -0.87 14.44 -10.01
CA GLN A 131 -0.78 13.12 -10.61
C GLN A 131 -1.24 11.99 -9.68
N LEU A 132 -1.20 12.20 -8.36
CA LEU A 132 -1.65 11.23 -7.36
C LEU A 132 -2.85 11.77 -6.57
N GLN A 133 -4.04 11.26 -6.87
CA GLN A 133 -5.21 11.58 -6.07
C GLN A 133 -5.06 11.00 -4.66
N ASN A 134 -5.52 11.74 -3.65
CA ASN A 134 -5.39 11.32 -2.27
C ASN A 134 -6.60 11.71 -1.42
N ASP A 135 -6.79 10.99 -0.30
CA ASP A 135 -7.76 11.28 0.75
C ASP A 135 -7.05 11.14 2.10
N ILE A 136 -6.72 12.26 2.73
CA ILE A 136 -5.90 12.34 3.94
C ILE A 136 -6.78 12.77 5.10
N GLN A 137 -7.17 11.82 5.94
CA GLN A 137 -8.07 12.01 7.08
C GLN A 137 -7.59 11.23 8.31
N PRO A 138 -6.45 11.60 8.92
CA PRO A 138 -5.96 10.93 10.12
C PRO A 138 -6.91 11.10 11.30
N GLU A 139 -6.90 10.14 12.22
CA GLU A 139 -7.58 10.24 13.51
C GLU A 139 -6.81 11.19 14.45
N PHE A 140 -5.48 11.22 14.32
CA PHE A 140 -4.66 12.14 15.07
C PHE A 140 -4.76 13.56 14.50
N THR A 141 -5.43 14.46 15.24
CA THR A 141 -5.74 15.84 14.79
C THR A 141 -4.97 16.93 15.52
N HIS A 142 -4.20 16.56 16.57
CA HIS A 142 -3.41 17.53 17.32
C HIS A 142 -2.21 18.04 16.50
N LYS A 143 -1.79 19.25 16.81
CA LYS A 143 -0.57 19.79 16.25
C LYS A 143 0.65 19.02 16.78
N ILE A 144 1.63 18.89 15.93
CA ILE A 144 2.91 18.26 16.19
C ILE A 144 3.93 19.40 16.31
N ASP A 145 4.56 19.54 17.46
CA ASP A 145 5.49 20.63 17.72
C ASP A 145 6.67 20.61 16.76
N TYR A 146 7.22 19.41 16.52
CA TYR A 146 8.35 19.23 15.62
C TYR A 146 8.35 17.83 14.99
N GLN A 147 8.60 17.76 13.69
CA GLN A 147 8.75 16.51 12.96
C GLN A 147 9.73 16.67 11.80
N THR A 148 10.50 15.62 11.50
CA THR A 148 11.48 15.62 10.42
C THR A 148 11.31 14.47 9.46
N GLN A 149 11.55 14.74 8.19
CA GLN A 149 11.90 13.75 7.17
C GLN A 149 13.43 13.79 7.04
N TYR A 150 14.10 12.68 7.33
CA TYR A 150 15.56 12.62 7.33
C TYR A 150 16.03 11.42 6.51
N ALA A 151 16.65 11.70 5.37
CA ALA A 151 17.16 10.70 4.43
C ALA A 151 16.13 9.61 4.05
N GLU A 152 14.87 10.02 3.90
CA GLU A 152 13.74 9.18 3.51
C GLU A 152 13.12 9.69 2.21
N THR A 153 12.59 8.78 1.38
CA THR A 153 11.69 9.16 0.30
C THR A 153 10.36 9.67 0.87
N ASP A 154 9.57 10.34 0.06
CA ASP A 154 8.25 10.83 0.50
C ASP A 154 7.34 9.65 0.92
N PHE A 155 7.39 8.54 0.20
CA PHE A 155 6.61 7.36 0.58
C PHE A 155 7.08 6.72 1.88
N GLN A 156 8.40 6.55 2.07
CA GLN A 156 8.96 6.02 3.31
C GLN A 156 8.61 6.90 4.52
N TYR A 157 8.64 8.22 4.33
CA TYR A 157 8.24 9.16 5.36
C TYR A 157 6.76 9.01 5.74
N ILE A 158 5.87 8.97 4.74
CA ILE A 158 4.43 8.76 4.97
C ILE A 158 4.17 7.40 5.64
N GLN A 159 4.87 6.33 5.23
CA GLN A 159 4.80 5.02 5.87
C GLN A 159 5.21 5.07 7.35
N ARG A 160 6.31 5.77 7.65
CA ARG A 160 6.78 5.93 9.02
C ARG A 160 5.76 6.69 9.87
N LEU A 161 5.18 7.77 9.34
CA LEU A 161 4.13 8.52 10.02
C LEU A 161 2.88 7.66 10.25
N ALA A 162 2.43 6.89 9.26
CA ALA A 162 1.31 5.98 9.41
C ALA A 162 1.55 4.99 10.56
N LYS A 163 2.74 4.40 10.61
CA LYS A 163 3.13 3.49 11.69
C LYS A 163 3.23 4.18 13.05
N THR A 164 3.83 5.37 13.11
CA THR A 164 4.04 6.13 14.35
C THR A 164 2.72 6.57 14.99
N PHE A 165 1.75 6.98 14.16
CA PHE A 165 0.44 7.48 14.63
C PHE A 165 -0.67 6.42 14.55
N ASN A 166 -0.32 5.15 14.24
CA ASN A 166 -1.27 4.04 14.09
C ASN A 166 -2.41 4.33 13.09
N GLU A 167 -2.04 4.98 12.00
CA GLU A 167 -2.94 5.29 10.89
C GLU A 167 -2.84 4.26 9.76
N TRP A 168 -3.90 4.13 8.98
CA TRP A 168 -3.88 3.28 7.80
C TRP A 168 -3.28 4.03 6.62
N LEU A 169 -2.45 3.34 5.85
CA LEU A 169 -1.94 3.80 4.56
C LEU A 169 -2.24 2.75 3.51
N PHE A 170 -3.06 3.08 2.53
CA PHE A 170 -3.39 2.15 1.45
C PHE A 170 -3.77 2.90 0.16
N TYR A 171 -3.66 2.20 -0.94
CA TYR A 171 -4.07 2.66 -2.26
C TYR A 171 -5.26 1.80 -2.72
N ASP A 172 -6.39 2.40 -3.09
CA ASP A 172 -7.59 1.65 -3.46
C ASP A 172 -7.63 1.23 -4.94
N GLY A 173 -6.64 1.63 -5.70
CA GLY A 173 -6.52 1.48 -7.15
C GLY A 173 -6.46 2.81 -7.88
N GLU A 174 -7.03 3.86 -7.33
CA GLU A 174 -7.05 5.20 -7.91
C GLU A 174 -6.47 6.28 -6.99
N LYS A 175 -6.71 6.16 -5.67
CA LYS A 175 -6.36 7.16 -4.65
C LYS A 175 -5.51 6.57 -3.54
N LEU A 176 -4.63 7.40 -3.01
CA LEU A 176 -3.90 7.12 -1.78
C LEU A 176 -4.73 7.59 -0.58
N PHE A 177 -4.96 6.69 0.35
CA PHE A 177 -5.66 6.98 1.60
C PHE A 177 -4.66 6.98 2.76
N PHE A 178 -4.80 8.00 3.61
CA PHE A 178 -4.11 8.04 4.90
C PHE A 178 -5.15 8.32 5.99
N GLY A 179 -5.24 7.41 6.96
CA GLY A 179 -6.28 7.42 7.99
C GLY A 179 -7.24 6.25 7.82
N LYS A 180 -7.97 5.92 8.85
CA LYS A 180 -8.94 4.82 8.82
C LYS A 180 -10.16 5.18 8.00
N PRO A 181 -10.66 4.29 7.15
CA PRO A 181 -11.86 4.56 6.37
C PRO A 181 -13.06 4.76 7.28
N LYS A 182 -13.78 5.88 7.11
CA LYS A 182 -14.96 6.24 7.92
C LYS A 182 -16.20 5.40 7.61
N LYS A 183 -16.21 4.68 6.50
CA LYS A 183 -17.33 3.84 6.08
C LYS A 183 -16.84 2.40 5.91
N GLU A 184 -17.54 1.46 6.53
CA GLU A 184 -17.34 0.04 6.21
C GLU A 184 -17.68 -0.20 4.74
N GLY A 185 -16.79 -0.88 4.01
CA GLY A 185 -17.07 -1.36 2.66
C GLY A 185 -18.22 -2.37 2.65
N LYS A 186 -18.77 -2.66 1.48
CA LYS A 186 -19.73 -3.74 1.33
C LYS A 186 -19.12 -5.07 1.77
N ARG A 187 -19.78 -5.78 2.69
CA ARG A 187 -19.38 -7.14 3.05
C ARG A 187 -19.54 -8.06 1.85
N ILE A 188 -18.47 -8.68 1.42
CA ILE A 188 -18.49 -9.66 0.33
C ILE A 188 -18.76 -11.03 0.95
N LYS A 189 -19.85 -11.68 0.52
CA LYS A 189 -20.18 -13.05 0.93
C LYS A 189 -19.50 -14.03 -0.03
N LEU A 190 -18.55 -14.80 0.50
CA LEU A 190 -17.90 -15.89 -0.26
C LEU A 190 -18.50 -17.23 0.13
N THR A 191 -18.67 -18.12 -0.85
CA THR A 191 -19.21 -19.46 -0.66
C THR A 191 -18.13 -20.48 -1.02
N TYR A 192 -17.84 -21.41 -0.09
CA TYR A 192 -16.86 -22.46 -0.32
C TYR A 192 -17.28 -23.35 -1.52
N ASN A 193 -16.30 -23.75 -2.33
CA ASN A 193 -16.45 -24.47 -3.61
C ASN A 193 -17.17 -23.70 -4.74
N LYS A 194 -17.49 -22.43 -4.54
CA LYS A 194 -18.05 -21.57 -5.57
C LYS A 194 -17.16 -20.37 -5.85
N ASP A 195 -16.98 -19.53 -4.82
CA ASP A 195 -16.22 -18.30 -4.90
C ASP A 195 -14.92 -18.40 -4.08
N LEU A 196 -14.80 -19.41 -3.21
CA LEU A 196 -13.69 -19.66 -2.32
C LEU A 196 -13.22 -21.11 -2.48
N TYR A 197 -12.00 -21.29 -2.99
CA TYR A 197 -11.41 -22.62 -3.23
C TYR A 197 -10.44 -23.04 -2.15
N ASN A 198 -9.80 -22.09 -1.48
CA ASN A 198 -8.87 -22.35 -0.40
C ASN A 198 -9.05 -21.30 0.70
N LEU A 199 -9.12 -21.74 1.94
CA LEU A 199 -9.15 -20.89 3.12
C LEU A 199 -8.15 -21.45 4.13
N ASN A 200 -7.16 -20.64 4.48
CA ASN A 200 -6.22 -20.94 5.55
C ASN A 200 -6.40 -19.90 6.67
N ILE A 201 -6.72 -20.38 7.86
CA ILE A 201 -6.85 -19.56 9.06
C ILE A 201 -5.84 -20.08 10.06
N SER A 202 -4.92 -19.20 10.48
CA SER A 202 -3.94 -19.52 11.52
C SER A 202 -4.12 -18.62 12.74
N VAL A 203 -3.80 -19.14 13.89
CA VAL A 203 -3.75 -18.43 15.17
C VAL A 203 -2.35 -18.61 15.73
N GLN A 204 -1.69 -17.49 16.06
CA GLN A 204 -0.31 -17.50 16.54
C GLN A 204 -0.21 -16.69 17.84
N ALA A 205 0.49 -17.25 18.83
CA ALA A 205 0.89 -16.49 19.99
C ALA A 205 2.14 -15.65 19.66
N THR A 206 2.10 -14.37 19.99
CA THR A 206 3.20 -13.40 19.79
C THR A 206 3.38 -12.55 21.03
N ALA A 207 4.57 -11.99 21.26
CA ALA A 207 4.75 -11.01 22.31
C ALA A 207 3.83 -9.82 22.10
N ASN A 208 2.91 -9.56 23.01
CA ASN A 208 1.86 -8.54 22.91
C ASN A 208 1.85 -7.57 24.10
N GLN A 209 2.82 -7.72 25.01
CA GLN A 209 2.97 -6.85 26.18
C GLN A 209 4.03 -5.79 25.91
N PHE A 210 3.62 -4.53 25.93
CA PHE A 210 4.50 -3.36 25.73
C PHE A 210 4.30 -2.38 26.87
N SER A 211 5.38 -1.75 27.29
CA SER A 211 5.38 -0.66 28.27
C SER A 211 6.16 0.51 27.70
N GLY A 212 5.50 1.61 27.48
CA GLY A 212 6.12 2.87 27.01
C GLY A 212 6.25 3.87 28.17
N PHE A 213 7.26 4.71 28.10
CA PHE A 213 7.38 5.84 29.04
C PHE A 213 8.00 7.05 28.33
N THR A 214 7.63 8.23 28.80
CA THR A 214 8.25 9.49 28.42
C THR A 214 8.38 10.40 29.64
N TYR A 215 9.42 11.22 29.67
CA TYR A 215 9.64 12.19 30.72
C TYR A 215 9.47 13.60 30.15
N ASN A 216 8.65 14.40 30.81
CA ASN A 216 8.47 15.80 30.48
C ASN A 216 9.26 16.65 31.50
N GLU A 217 10.29 17.35 31.03
CA GLU A 217 11.21 18.15 31.85
C GLU A 217 10.54 19.39 32.44
N ASP A 218 9.64 20.03 31.67
CA ASP A 218 8.97 21.27 32.10
C ASP A 218 8.08 21.05 33.32
N TYR A 219 7.44 19.87 33.39
CA TYR A 219 6.57 19.51 34.50
C TYR A 219 7.22 18.53 35.50
N ASN A 220 8.47 18.13 35.27
CA ASN A 220 9.18 17.12 36.07
C ASN A 220 8.30 15.85 36.27
N LYS A 221 7.68 15.36 35.19
CA LYS A 221 6.68 14.31 35.25
C LYS A 221 7.03 13.15 34.32
N LEU A 222 6.95 11.92 34.85
CA LEU A 222 7.06 10.69 34.11
C LEU A 222 5.67 10.22 33.71
N TYR A 223 5.43 10.06 32.41
CA TYR A 223 4.23 9.42 31.85
C TYR A 223 4.56 7.99 31.49
N LYS A 224 3.62 7.08 31.77
CA LYS A 224 3.73 5.66 31.44
C LYS A 224 2.45 5.19 30.74
N ALA A 225 2.61 4.35 29.73
CA ALA A 225 1.53 3.64 29.09
C ALA A 225 1.89 2.15 28.98
N GLN A 226 0.91 1.29 29.12
CA GLN A 226 1.07 -0.16 29.01
C GLN A 226 -0.03 -0.74 28.12
N THR A 227 0.26 -1.88 27.51
CA THR A 227 -0.75 -2.66 26.82
C THR A 227 -1.86 -3.03 27.81
N GLN A 228 -3.11 -2.96 27.37
CA GLN A 228 -4.25 -3.33 28.20
C GLN A 228 -4.26 -4.85 28.43
N ASP A 229 -4.63 -5.27 29.64
CA ASP A 229 -4.74 -6.69 30.00
C ASP A 229 -5.85 -7.44 29.24
N LYS A 230 -6.77 -6.71 28.64
CA LYS A 230 -7.86 -7.27 27.82
C LYS A 230 -8.14 -6.37 26.62
N VAL A 231 -8.39 -7.01 25.47
CA VAL A 231 -8.85 -6.33 24.25
C VAL A 231 -10.32 -6.67 24.05
N GLU A 232 -11.19 -5.65 24.11
CA GLU A 232 -12.61 -5.84 23.87
C GLU A 232 -12.92 -6.13 22.40
N GLY A 233 -13.97 -6.94 22.16
CA GLY A 233 -14.46 -7.25 20.81
C GLY A 233 -13.69 -8.34 20.07
N LEU A 234 -12.71 -8.99 20.70
CA LEU A 234 -12.02 -10.12 20.07
C LEU A 234 -12.95 -11.35 19.99
N PRO A 235 -12.95 -12.07 18.85
CA PRO A 235 -13.62 -13.37 18.76
C PRO A 235 -12.95 -14.39 19.69
N MET A 236 -13.63 -15.51 19.97
CA MET A 236 -13.14 -16.54 20.90
C MET A 236 -11.71 -17.01 20.60
N LEU A 237 -11.38 -17.25 19.33
CA LEU A 237 -10.01 -17.63 18.91
C LEU A 237 -8.99 -16.52 19.18
N GLY A 238 -9.39 -15.24 19.02
CA GLY A 238 -8.53 -14.11 19.33
C GLY A 238 -8.22 -14.00 20.83
N ASN A 239 -9.21 -14.21 21.69
CA ASN A 239 -9.00 -14.24 23.14
C ASN A 239 -8.08 -15.39 23.56
N GLN A 240 -8.26 -16.58 22.99
CA GLN A 240 -7.36 -17.71 23.26
C GLN A 240 -5.91 -17.44 22.83
N ALA A 241 -5.73 -16.77 21.68
CA ALA A 241 -4.40 -16.36 21.24
C ALA A 241 -3.78 -15.30 22.15
N PHE A 242 -4.58 -14.34 22.61
CA PHE A 242 -4.15 -13.31 23.55
C PHE A 242 -3.69 -13.92 24.88
N ASP A 243 -4.52 -14.78 25.49
CA ASP A 243 -4.20 -15.48 26.75
C ASP A 243 -2.95 -16.38 26.61
N ALA A 244 -2.80 -17.05 25.45
CA ALA A 244 -1.62 -17.85 25.16
C ALA A 244 -0.36 -16.99 25.01
N SER A 245 -0.49 -15.82 24.40
CA SER A 245 0.61 -14.87 24.24
C SER A 245 1.13 -14.36 25.59
N GLU A 246 0.23 -13.98 26.49
CA GLU A 246 0.60 -13.54 27.85
C GLU A 246 1.35 -14.62 28.64
N LYS A 247 0.89 -15.87 28.51
CA LYS A 247 1.54 -17.02 29.20
C LYS A 247 2.92 -17.34 28.65
N LEU A 248 3.10 -17.22 27.32
CA LEU A 248 4.36 -17.54 26.66
C LEU A 248 5.38 -16.40 26.75
N TYR A 249 4.90 -15.16 26.72
CA TYR A 249 5.74 -13.96 26.69
C TYR A 249 5.36 -12.97 27.80
N PRO A 250 5.54 -13.34 29.09
CA PRO A 250 5.05 -12.56 30.22
C PRO A 250 5.86 -11.28 30.49
N THR A 251 7.01 -11.13 29.84
CA THR A 251 7.87 -9.95 30.04
C THR A 251 7.56 -8.89 29.01
N PRO A 252 7.03 -7.71 29.40
CA PRO A 252 6.75 -6.65 28.48
C PRO A 252 8.05 -6.05 27.89
N SER A 253 7.99 -5.68 26.61
CA SER A 253 9.02 -4.88 25.97
C SER A 253 8.91 -3.43 26.46
N PHE A 254 10.05 -2.79 26.75
CA PHE A 254 10.11 -1.40 27.16
C PHE A 254 10.57 -0.52 26.00
N GLU A 255 9.84 0.56 25.74
CA GLU A 255 10.21 1.57 24.77
C GLU A 255 10.16 2.96 25.42
N TYR A 256 11.20 3.75 25.18
CA TYR A 256 11.18 5.17 25.47
C TYR A 256 10.70 5.92 24.24
N GLY A 257 9.65 6.71 24.39
CA GLY A 257 9.07 7.41 23.25
C GLY A 257 8.02 8.42 23.67
N ARG A 258 7.50 9.17 22.69
CA ARG A 258 6.35 10.02 22.93
C ARG A 258 5.13 9.14 23.24
N ILE A 259 4.55 9.39 24.41
CA ILE A 259 3.20 8.89 24.74
C ILE A 259 2.26 10.03 24.35
N ALA A 260 1.47 9.81 23.27
CA ALA A 260 0.49 10.77 22.80
C ALA A 260 -0.74 10.80 23.72
#